data_5538721a6707635958cc24648894dea6
#
_entry.id   5538721a6707635958cc24648894dea6
#
_cell.length_a   1.000
_cell.length_b   1.000
_cell.length_c   1.000
_cell.angle_alpha   90.00
_cell.angle_beta   90.00
_cell.angle_gamma   90.00
#
_symmetry.space_group_name_H-M   'P 1'
#
loop_
_entity.id
_entity.type
_entity.pdbx_description
1 polymer ?
#
loop_
_entity_poly.entity_id
_entity_poly.type
_entity_poly.pdbx_seq_one_letter_code
_entity_poly.pdbx_strand_id
1 'polypeptide(L)'
;MNRKKLALIALLCIAGWPAPAQLLTSMRQGGSKKAAVSEQIGLTEVSIHYDRPAVKGREGKIWGQLVPYGFTDQGFGTSKAAPWRAGANENTTFTFSTDVMIEGKPLAAGTYGFFVAMGTGEATLIFSSNSSSWGSFFYDPKEDVLRVTVKTEPLDKSVERLRYEFMDETDNSAVVALIWEKLSIPFKVEVDYVKTQIESYRRELRSDKGFRWEAWVEAVNFCVQRNTNLEEALTWADYAIGGAFVGQKNFSTLSAKASVLNKLGRKAEAEAAMKEALPMANMQELHNYGRQLLREKRAAEALEVFKLNAQKNPNVFMTNMGLMRGYSANGDFTNALKYAKAAQLQVTDKANKDALESFIPMLQAGKDINQ
;
A
#
# COMPACT_ATOMS: atom_id res chain seq x y z
N MET A 1 27.41 66.41 14.17
CA MET A 1 27.22 65.63 12.95
C MET A 1 26.58 66.48 11.88
N ASN A 2 27.24 66.66 10.76
CA ASN A 2 26.98 67.77 9.80
C ASN A 2 25.67 67.49 9.04
N ARG A 3 24.72 68.45 9.03
CA ARG A 3 23.38 68.36 8.38
C ARG A 3 23.44 67.85 6.92
N LYS A 4 24.56 68.15 6.22
CA LYS A 4 24.78 67.60 4.83
C LYS A 4 25.04 66.10 4.78
N LYS A 5 25.57 65.47 5.83
CA LYS A 5 25.76 64.03 5.90
C LYS A 5 24.45 63.30 6.22
N LEU A 6 23.55 63.93 6.96
CA LEU A 6 22.20 63.35 7.21
C LEU A 6 21.33 63.37 5.95
N ALA A 7 21.43 64.40 5.11
CA ALA A 7 20.71 64.47 3.84
C ALA A 7 21.18 63.45 2.82
N LEU A 8 22.47 63.08 2.83
CA LEU A 8 23.03 62.05 1.95
C LEU A 8 22.63 60.62 2.36
N ILE A 9 22.50 60.37 3.67
CA ILE A 9 22.03 59.08 4.20
C ILE A 9 20.52 58.92 3.94
N ALA A 10 19.73 59.99 4.03
CA ALA A 10 18.31 59.98 3.70
C ALA A 10 18.06 59.77 2.19
N LEU A 11 18.94 60.23 1.31
CA LEU A 11 18.82 60.03 -0.13
C LEU A 11 19.22 58.61 -0.56
N LEU A 12 20.10 57.92 0.17
CA LEU A 12 20.46 56.51 -0.10
C LEU A 12 19.38 55.52 0.34
N CYS A 13 18.49 55.89 1.26
CA CYS A 13 17.36 55.05 1.68
C CYS A 13 16.16 55.10 0.72
N ILE A 14 16.14 56.02 -0.26
CA ILE A 14 15.05 56.20 -1.23
C ILE A 14 15.38 55.54 -2.59
N ALA A 15 16.58 55.01 -2.78
CA ALA A 15 16.85 54.11 -3.87
C ALA A 15 16.15 52.74 -3.57
N GLY A 16 14.81 52.75 -3.57
CA GLY A 16 14.01 51.54 -3.56
C GLY A 16 14.42 50.75 -4.78
N TRP A 17 14.99 49.58 -4.55
CA TRP A 17 15.06 48.58 -5.60
C TRP A 17 13.65 48.38 -6.14
N PRO A 18 13.44 48.42 -7.45
CA PRO A 18 12.15 48.04 -8.00
C PRO A 18 11.90 46.61 -7.53
N ALA A 19 11.06 46.48 -6.53
CA ALA A 19 10.50 45.16 -6.26
C ALA A 19 9.90 44.67 -7.58
N PRO A 20 10.28 43.54 -8.12
CA PRO A 20 9.63 43.04 -9.31
C PRO A 20 8.14 43.02 -9.03
N ALA A 21 7.39 43.86 -9.76
CA ALA A 21 5.94 43.90 -9.64
C ALA A 21 5.48 42.45 -9.76
N GLN A 22 4.87 41.92 -8.72
CA GLN A 22 4.30 40.57 -8.78
C GLN A 22 3.31 40.58 -9.93
N LEU A 23 3.68 39.89 -11.01
CA LEU A 23 2.78 39.70 -12.13
C LEU A 23 1.56 38.96 -11.59
N LEU A 24 0.39 39.57 -11.75
CA LEU A 24 -0.85 38.95 -11.35
C LEU A 24 -0.98 37.59 -12.05
N THR A 25 -1.44 36.58 -11.31
CA THR A 25 -1.77 35.29 -11.88
C THR A 25 -2.92 35.49 -12.87
N SER A 26 -2.66 35.32 -14.15
CA SER A 26 -3.67 35.41 -15.20
C SER A 26 -4.00 34.02 -15.73
N MET A 27 -5.24 33.83 -16.18
CA MET A 27 -5.62 32.60 -16.86
C MET A 27 -4.80 32.45 -18.15
N ARG A 28 -4.15 31.28 -18.36
CA ARG A 28 -3.55 30.93 -19.63
C ARG A 28 -4.62 30.87 -20.70
N GLN A 29 -4.60 31.81 -21.65
CA GLN A 29 -5.46 31.78 -22.82
C GLN A 29 -4.84 30.90 -23.91
N GLY A 30 -5.59 29.92 -24.41
CA GLY A 30 -5.09 28.99 -25.43
C GLY A 30 -4.04 28.01 -24.85
N GLY A 31 -3.23 27.43 -25.75
CA GLY A 31 -2.11 26.54 -25.38
C GLY A 31 -2.52 25.22 -24.71
N SER A 32 -1.52 24.52 -24.21
CA SER A 32 -1.71 23.27 -23.45
C SER A 32 -2.05 23.58 -21.99
N LYS A 33 -2.99 22.84 -21.44
CA LYS A 33 -3.44 22.99 -20.06
C LYS A 33 -2.58 22.12 -19.15
N LYS A 34 -2.20 22.65 -17.99
CA LYS A 34 -1.58 21.84 -16.93
C LYS A 34 -2.58 20.87 -16.35
N ALA A 35 -2.13 19.68 -16.03
CA ALA A 35 -2.86 18.65 -15.35
C ALA A 35 -1.95 17.84 -14.44
N ALA A 36 -2.54 17.17 -13.49
CA ALA A 36 -1.89 16.17 -12.67
C ALA A 36 -2.87 15.01 -12.44
N VAL A 37 -2.34 13.83 -12.27
CA VAL A 37 -3.06 12.65 -11.82
C VAL A 37 -2.16 11.90 -10.85
N SER A 38 -2.74 11.33 -9.81
CA SER A 38 -2.03 10.48 -8.85
C SER A 38 -2.87 9.29 -8.48
N GLU A 39 -2.20 8.17 -8.19
CA GLU A 39 -2.80 6.94 -7.72
C GLU A 39 -1.92 6.35 -6.63
N GLN A 40 -2.53 5.59 -5.72
CA GLN A 40 -1.82 4.89 -4.66
C GLN A 40 -1.80 3.39 -4.94
N ILE A 41 -0.61 2.83 -5.15
CA ILE A 41 -0.37 1.41 -5.36
C ILE A 41 0.22 0.84 -4.06
N GLY A 42 -0.57 0.09 -3.28
CA GLY A 42 -0.20 -0.26 -1.91
C GLY A 42 0.04 0.98 -1.05
N LEU A 43 1.25 1.17 -0.54
CA LEU A 43 1.66 2.39 0.20
C LEU A 43 2.38 3.41 -0.69
N THR A 44 2.59 3.11 -1.95
CA THR A 44 3.33 3.95 -2.89
C THR A 44 2.41 4.92 -3.58
N GLU A 45 2.65 6.22 -3.40
CA GLU A 45 2.01 7.24 -4.24
C GLU A 45 2.79 7.39 -5.54
N VAL A 46 2.09 7.32 -6.67
CA VAL A 46 2.59 7.63 -8.00
C VAL A 46 1.86 8.86 -8.49
N SER A 47 2.58 9.96 -8.75
CA SER A 47 1.98 11.19 -9.26
C SER A 47 2.63 11.64 -10.55
N ILE A 48 1.82 12.14 -11.48
CA ILE A 48 2.21 12.56 -12.82
C ILE A 48 1.77 14.00 -13.03
N HIS A 49 2.71 14.91 -13.31
CA HIS A 49 2.41 16.29 -13.67
C HIS A 49 2.79 16.53 -15.14
N TYR A 50 1.90 17.13 -15.89
CA TYR A 50 2.08 17.29 -17.34
C TYR A 50 1.25 18.43 -17.92
N ASP A 51 1.62 18.86 -19.13
CA ASP A 51 0.82 19.76 -19.93
C ASP A 51 0.12 18.98 -21.05
N ARG A 52 -1.17 19.28 -21.27
CA ARG A 52 -2.09 18.55 -22.16
C ARG A 52 -2.21 19.22 -23.53
N PRO A 53 -1.38 18.87 -24.54
CA PRO A 53 -1.62 19.31 -25.89
C PRO A 53 -2.97 18.77 -26.43
N ALA A 54 -3.56 19.53 -27.36
CA ALA A 54 -4.80 19.16 -28.02
C ALA A 54 -4.54 18.78 -29.48
N VAL A 55 -5.37 17.91 -30.04
CA VAL A 55 -5.32 17.52 -31.46
C VAL A 55 -5.60 18.70 -32.37
N LYS A 56 -6.64 19.47 -32.08
CA LYS A 56 -7.02 20.69 -32.85
C LYS A 56 -7.13 20.45 -34.37
N GLY A 57 -7.84 19.40 -34.76
CA GLY A 57 -8.05 19.04 -36.16
C GLY A 57 -6.81 18.50 -36.88
N ARG A 58 -5.81 18.02 -36.12
CA ARG A 58 -4.60 17.42 -36.67
C ARG A 58 -4.60 15.89 -36.58
N GLU A 59 -5.77 15.26 -36.60
CA GLU A 59 -5.87 13.81 -36.68
C GLU A 59 -5.03 13.24 -37.80
N GLY A 60 -4.28 12.16 -37.52
CA GLY A 60 -3.34 11.54 -38.46
C GLY A 60 -2.07 12.35 -38.74
N LYS A 61 -1.88 13.51 -38.06
CA LYS A 61 -0.67 14.36 -38.21
C LYS A 61 0.05 14.57 -36.88
N ILE A 62 -0.29 13.78 -35.88
CA ILE A 62 0.36 13.83 -34.56
C ILE A 62 1.62 12.94 -34.60
N TRP A 63 1.42 11.66 -34.81
CA TRP A 63 2.49 10.65 -34.72
C TRP A 63 3.30 10.62 -36.03
N GLY A 64 4.62 10.72 -35.90
CA GLY A 64 5.55 10.83 -37.00
C GLY A 64 5.67 12.22 -37.66
N GLN A 65 4.86 13.21 -37.20
CA GLN A 65 4.91 14.59 -37.69
C GLN A 65 5.07 15.59 -36.54
N LEU A 66 3.99 15.94 -35.81
CA LEU A 66 4.08 16.82 -34.65
C LEU A 66 4.94 16.22 -33.53
N VAL A 67 4.82 14.92 -33.31
CA VAL A 67 5.70 14.10 -32.51
C VAL A 67 6.52 13.22 -33.44
N PRO A 68 7.77 13.59 -33.72
CA PRO A 68 8.64 12.80 -34.61
C PRO A 68 8.89 11.39 -34.04
N TYR A 69 9.20 10.44 -34.93
CA TYR A 69 9.69 9.14 -34.52
C TYR A 69 11.15 9.21 -34.07
N GLY A 70 11.51 8.44 -33.06
CA GLY A 70 12.85 8.34 -32.51
C GLY A 70 13.35 9.61 -31.81
N PHE A 71 14.59 9.94 -32.06
CA PHE A 71 15.29 11.09 -31.51
C PHE A 71 15.60 12.08 -32.61
N THR A 72 15.34 13.36 -32.38
CA THR A 72 15.48 14.40 -33.41
C THR A 72 16.25 15.62 -32.92
N ASP A 73 16.99 16.30 -33.81
CA ASP A 73 17.49 17.65 -33.54
C ASP A 73 16.33 18.64 -33.69
N GLN A 74 15.99 19.33 -32.62
CA GLN A 74 14.91 20.31 -32.62
C GLN A 74 15.36 21.72 -33.08
N GLY A 75 16.59 21.86 -33.50
CA GLY A 75 17.17 23.12 -33.98
C GLY A 75 17.43 24.19 -32.92
N PHE A 76 17.19 23.86 -31.64
CA PHE A 76 17.43 24.75 -30.50
C PHE A 76 17.97 23.95 -29.31
N GLY A 77 18.75 24.60 -28.42
CA GLY A 77 19.37 23.95 -27.28
C GLY A 77 20.60 23.13 -27.64
N THR A 78 21.03 22.29 -26.72
CA THR A 78 22.27 21.48 -26.87
C THR A 78 22.00 20.07 -27.34
N SER A 79 20.78 19.57 -27.24
CA SER A 79 20.45 18.20 -27.66
C SER A 79 20.37 18.09 -29.18
N LYS A 80 21.15 17.15 -29.75
CA LYS A 80 21.09 16.81 -31.19
C LYS A 80 20.24 15.56 -31.44
N ALA A 81 19.80 14.89 -30.40
CA ALA A 81 18.98 13.68 -30.42
C ALA A 81 17.99 13.70 -29.26
N ALA A 82 16.98 14.58 -29.35
CA ALA A 82 15.97 14.77 -28.32
C ALA A 82 14.77 13.84 -28.53
N PRO A 83 14.29 13.14 -27.48
CA PRO A 83 13.01 12.44 -27.50
C PRO A 83 11.86 13.44 -27.33
N TRP A 84 10.61 12.98 -27.51
CA TRP A 84 9.45 13.80 -27.16
C TRP A 84 9.28 13.90 -25.64
N ARG A 85 8.98 15.11 -25.14
CA ARG A 85 8.73 15.43 -23.72
C ARG A 85 7.45 14.83 -23.14
N ALA A 86 6.80 13.91 -23.86
CA ALA A 86 5.57 13.20 -23.46
C ALA A 86 4.45 14.12 -22.95
N GLY A 87 4.36 15.31 -23.51
CA GLY A 87 3.44 16.39 -23.16
C GLY A 87 3.73 17.64 -23.96
N ALA A 88 3.64 18.80 -23.31
CA ALA A 88 3.94 20.10 -23.88
C ALA A 88 4.56 21.03 -22.82
N ASN A 89 5.19 22.13 -23.27
CA ASN A 89 5.82 23.16 -22.41
C ASN A 89 6.94 22.56 -21.53
N GLU A 90 6.74 22.56 -20.18
CA GLU A 90 7.69 22.02 -19.22
C GLU A 90 7.78 20.46 -19.31
N ASN A 91 8.74 19.89 -18.62
CA ASN A 91 8.84 18.43 -18.51
C ASN A 91 7.54 17.83 -17.98
N THR A 92 7.11 16.73 -18.56
CA THR A 92 6.27 15.77 -17.87
C THR A 92 7.12 15.12 -16.78
N THR A 93 6.59 15.04 -15.57
CA THR A 93 7.29 14.45 -14.42
C THR A 93 6.50 13.31 -13.81
N PHE A 94 7.22 12.27 -13.41
CA PHE A 94 6.74 11.19 -12.59
C PHE A 94 7.40 11.26 -11.22
N THR A 95 6.60 11.17 -10.15
CA THR A 95 7.11 11.07 -8.79
C THR A 95 6.63 9.78 -8.17
N PHE A 96 7.56 9.03 -7.60
CA PHE A 96 7.31 7.78 -6.88
C PHE A 96 7.75 7.96 -5.43
N SER A 97 6.83 7.73 -4.48
CA SER A 97 7.12 7.90 -3.05
C SER A 97 7.99 6.79 -2.46
N THR A 98 8.06 5.64 -3.12
CA THR A 98 8.95 4.50 -2.80
C THR A 98 9.53 3.91 -4.07
N ASP A 99 10.47 2.96 -3.94
CA ASP A 99 11.02 2.23 -5.08
C ASP A 99 9.90 1.47 -5.82
N VAL A 100 9.99 1.47 -7.16
CA VAL A 100 9.03 0.80 -8.04
C VAL A 100 9.74 -0.08 -9.08
N MET A 101 8.98 -0.91 -9.76
CA MET A 101 9.40 -1.59 -10.98
C MET A 101 8.59 -1.04 -12.15
N ILE A 102 9.26 -0.64 -13.21
CA ILE A 102 8.63 -0.22 -14.47
C ILE A 102 8.88 -1.31 -15.50
N GLU A 103 7.84 -1.96 -15.98
CA GLU A 103 7.98 -3.13 -16.87
C GLU A 103 8.99 -4.16 -16.34
N GLY A 104 8.94 -4.45 -15.03
CA GLY A 104 9.85 -5.37 -14.37
C GLY A 104 11.28 -4.86 -14.17
N LYS A 105 11.59 -3.59 -14.48
CA LYS A 105 12.91 -2.99 -14.23
C LYS A 105 12.86 -2.03 -13.04
N PRO A 106 13.84 -2.09 -12.14
CA PRO A 106 13.83 -1.28 -10.93
C PRO A 106 14.06 0.21 -11.20
N LEU A 107 13.32 1.04 -10.49
CA LEU A 107 13.47 2.49 -10.44
C LEU A 107 13.32 2.96 -8.99
N ALA A 108 14.30 3.68 -8.48
CA ALA A 108 14.27 4.17 -7.10
C ALA A 108 13.17 5.21 -6.87
N ALA A 109 12.81 5.43 -5.61
CA ALA A 109 11.95 6.55 -5.21
C ALA A 109 12.53 7.89 -5.67
N GLY A 110 11.68 8.81 -6.12
CA GLY A 110 12.13 10.12 -6.58
C GLY A 110 11.22 10.76 -7.62
N THR A 111 11.63 11.93 -8.10
CA THR A 111 10.96 12.64 -9.19
C THR A 111 11.83 12.60 -10.43
N TYR A 112 11.24 12.18 -11.54
CA TYR A 112 11.91 11.99 -12.82
C TYR A 112 11.25 12.83 -13.92
N GLY A 113 12.07 13.43 -14.79
CA GLY A 113 11.59 13.91 -16.07
C GLY A 113 11.24 12.71 -16.97
N PHE A 114 10.10 12.80 -17.62
CA PHE A 114 9.60 11.70 -18.46
C PHE A 114 9.60 12.09 -19.94
N PHE A 115 10.22 11.24 -20.74
CA PHE A 115 10.30 11.40 -22.18
C PHE A 115 9.90 10.12 -22.90
N VAL A 116 9.51 10.26 -24.16
CA VAL A 116 9.15 9.12 -25.01
C VAL A 116 9.82 9.27 -26.38
N ALA A 117 10.59 8.26 -26.77
CA ALA A 117 11.05 8.11 -28.14
C ALA A 117 10.07 7.19 -28.87
N MET A 118 9.24 7.76 -29.74
CA MET A 118 8.21 7.03 -30.48
C MET A 118 8.80 6.17 -31.58
N GLY A 119 8.28 4.96 -31.73
CA GLY A 119 8.53 4.06 -32.88
C GLY A 119 7.22 3.69 -33.57
N THR A 120 7.31 2.84 -34.60
CA THR A 120 6.14 2.29 -35.28
C THR A 120 5.65 1.07 -34.51
N GLY A 121 4.51 1.21 -33.80
CA GLY A 121 3.92 0.15 -32.95
C GLY A 121 4.58 -0.05 -31.59
N GLU A 122 5.59 0.74 -31.27
CA GLU A 122 6.28 0.70 -29.98
C GLU A 122 6.73 2.10 -29.55
N ALA A 123 7.07 2.23 -28.27
CA ALA A 123 7.61 3.46 -27.70
C ALA A 123 8.68 3.13 -26.65
N THR A 124 9.79 3.86 -26.67
CA THR A 124 10.78 3.79 -25.60
C THR A 124 10.46 4.89 -24.57
N LEU A 125 10.09 4.47 -23.37
CA LEU A 125 9.86 5.33 -22.21
C LEU A 125 11.21 5.62 -21.55
N ILE A 126 11.44 6.86 -21.18
CA ILE A 126 12.70 7.34 -20.62
C ILE A 126 12.41 8.11 -19.34
N PHE A 127 12.96 7.66 -18.23
CA PHE A 127 12.95 8.34 -16.94
C PHE A 127 14.33 8.98 -16.72
N SER A 128 14.36 10.31 -16.67
CA SER A 128 15.57 11.10 -16.51
C SER A 128 15.67 11.67 -15.10
N SER A 129 16.87 11.74 -14.55
CA SER A 129 17.15 12.45 -13.29
C SER A 129 16.90 13.96 -13.38
N ASN A 130 16.88 14.51 -14.61
CA ASN A 130 16.53 15.91 -14.85
C ASN A 130 15.01 16.08 -14.99
N SER A 131 14.36 16.59 -13.95
CA SER A 131 12.90 16.78 -13.90
C SER A 131 12.46 18.24 -14.04
N SER A 132 13.38 19.19 -14.31
CA SER A 132 13.11 20.62 -14.29
C SER A 132 13.34 21.32 -15.64
N SER A 133 13.63 20.61 -16.70
CA SER A 133 13.87 21.19 -18.02
C SER A 133 12.62 21.77 -18.66
N TRP A 134 12.79 22.74 -19.55
CA TRP A 134 11.75 23.16 -20.49
C TRP A 134 11.82 22.31 -21.75
N GLY A 135 10.89 21.38 -21.91
CA GLY A 135 10.88 20.50 -23.07
C GLY A 135 12.06 19.53 -23.10
N SER A 136 12.52 19.18 -24.29
CA SER A 136 13.64 18.27 -24.51
C SER A 136 14.83 18.90 -25.25
N PHE A 137 14.88 20.22 -25.32
CA PHE A 137 15.93 20.96 -26.04
C PHE A 137 17.34 20.75 -25.44
N PHE A 138 17.40 20.51 -24.14
CA PHE A 138 18.63 20.30 -23.37
C PHE A 138 18.75 18.87 -22.85
N TYR A 139 18.01 17.93 -23.45
CA TYR A 139 18.06 16.53 -23.08
C TYR A 139 19.49 15.97 -23.25
N ASP A 140 19.98 15.33 -22.16
CA ASP A 140 21.25 14.60 -22.16
C ASP A 140 20.98 13.13 -21.82
N PRO A 141 21.33 12.17 -22.70
CA PRO A 141 21.13 10.74 -22.40
C PRO A 141 21.94 10.22 -21.21
N LYS A 142 22.91 10.99 -20.71
CA LYS A 142 23.65 10.64 -19.47
C LYS A 142 22.80 10.80 -18.20
N GLU A 143 21.73 11.59 -18.28
CA GLU A 143 20.78 11.80 -17.18
C GLU A 143 19.70 10.69 -17.15
N ASP A 144 19.67 9.78 -18.12
CA ASP A 144 18.69 8.70 -18.14
C ASP A 144 18.99 7.67 -17.05
N VAL A 145 18.01 7.48 -16.19
CA VAL A 145 18.07 6.51 -15.11
C VAL A 145 17.49 5.17 -15.55
N LEU A 146 16.43 5.23 -16.38
CA LEU A 146 15.76 4.03 -16.87
C LEU A 146 15.24 4.25 -18.30
N ARG A 147 15.41 3.23 -19.15
CA ARG A 147 14.74 3.09 -20.44
C ARG A 147 14.03 1.75 -20.54
N VAL A 148 12.76 1.78 -20.94
CA VAL A 148 11.94 0.59 -21.22
C VAL A 148 11.20 0.78 -22.55
N THR A 149 11.08 -0.28 -23.33
CA THR A 149 10.32 -0.27 -24.58
C THR A 149 9.02 -1.01 -24.37
N VAL A 150 7.91 -0.40 -24.77
CA VAL A 150 6.56 -0.92 -24.65
C VAL A 150 5.85 -0.89 -26.00
N LYS A 151 4.83 -1.74 -26.17
CA LYS A 151 3.96 -1.70 -27.34
C LYS A 151 2.96 -0.56 -27.21
N THR A 152 2.66 0.06 -28.34
CA THR A 152 1.58 1.05 -28.42
C THR A 152 0.28 0.37 -28.87
N GLU A 153 -0.85 0.88 -28.43
CA GLU A 153 -2.16 0.34 -28.71
C GLU A 153 -3.00 1.36 -29.50
N PRO A 154 -3.60 0.99 -30.66
CA PRO A 154 -4.49 1.86 -31.38
C PRO A 154 -5.80 2.03 -30.63
N LEU A 155 -6.41 3.21 -30.73
CA LEU A 155 -7.72 3.53 -30.18
C LEU A 155 -8.75 3.73 -31.30
N ASP A 156 -9.96 3.24 -31.09
CA ASP A 156 -11.08 3.42 -32.03
C ASP A 156 -11.51 4.88 -32.13
N LYS A 157 -11.45 5.61 -31.02
CA LYS A 157 -11.88 7.02 -30.92
C LYS A 157 -10.70 7.92 -30.62
N SER A 158 -10.67 9.07 -31.32
CA SER A 158 -9.68 10.11 -31.09
C SER A 158 -9.91 10.79 -29.72
N VAL A 159 -8.83 10.93 -28.95
CA VAL A 159 -8.78 11.65 -27.68
C VAL A 159 -8.20 13.03 -27.92
N GLU A 160 -9.03 14.07 -27.84
CA GLU A 160 -8.68 15.44 -28.20
C GLU A 160 -7.50 15.99 -27.38
N ARG A 161 -7.44 15.70 -26.06
CA ARG A 161 -6.37 16.20 -25.19
C ARG A 161 -5.60 15.05 -24.59
N LEU A 162 -4.29 15.12 -24.71
CA LEU A 162 -3.38 14.20 -24.02
C LEU A 162 -3.79 14.05 -22.55
N ARG A 163 -3.82 12.81 -22.07
CA ARG A 163 -4.04 12.48 -20.66
C ARG A 163 -3.19 11.28 -20.26
N TYR A 164 -2.90 11.22 -18.98
CA TYR A 164 -2.44 10.02 -18.31
C TYR A 164 -3.60 9.42 -17.52
N GLU A 165 -3.63 8.11 -17.44
CA GLU A 165 -4.70 7.36 -16.78
C GLU A 165 -4.09 6.14 -16.09
N PHE A 166 -4.60 5.80 -14.90
CA PHE A 166 -4.29 4.56 -14.22
C PHE A 166 -5.39 3.55 -14.50
N MET A 167 -5.02 2.30 -14.74
CA MET A 167 -5.93 1.20 -15.11
C MET A 167 -5.41 -0.10 -14.51
N ASP A 168 -6.28 -1.12 -14.48
CA ASP A 168 -5.96 -2.50 -14.06
C ASP A 168 -5.24 -2.56 -12.70
N GLU A 169 -5.75 -1.77 -11.74
CA GLU A 169 -5.18 -1.66 -10.40
C GLU A 169 -5.32 -2.99 -9.65
N THR A 170 -4.25 -3.33 -8.94
CA THR A 170 -4.17 -4.44 -7.98
C THR A 170 -3.55 -3.93 -6.68
N ASP A 171 -3.43 -4.79 -5.67
CA ASP A 171 -2.76 -4.43 -4.40
C ASP A 171 -1.31 -3.95 -4.59
N ASN A 172 -0.65 -4.35 -5.66
CA ASN A 172 0.78 -4.13 -5.88
C ASN A 172 1.15 -3.65 -7.29
N SER A 173 0.20 -3.35 -8.14
CA SER A 173 0.50 -2.83 -9.48
C SER A 173 -0.65 -2.03 -10.07
N ALA A 174 -0.33 -1.14 -11.02
CA ALA A 174 -1.28 -0.51 -11.92
C ALA A 174 -0.65 -0.36 -13.31
N VAL A 175 -1.47 -0.27 -14.34
CA VAL A 175 -1.07 0.13 -15.69
C VAL A 175 -1.25 1.63 -15.81
N VAL A 176 -0.18 2.35 -16.13
CA VAL A 176 -0.23 3.77 -16.50
C VAL A 176 -0.29 3.86 -18.02
N ALA A 177 -1.26 4.58 -18.55
CA ALA A 177 -1.36 4.82 -20.00
C ALA A 177 -1.26 6.31 -20.32
N LEU A 178 -0.36 6.66 -21.28
CA LEU A 178 -0.39 7.93 -21.96
C LEU A 178 -1.34 7.80 -23.15
N ILE A 179 -2.40 8.59 -23.16
CA ILE A 179 -3.48 8.49 -24.17
C ILE A 179 -3.62 9.82 -24.91
N TRP A 180 -3.47 9.78 -26.23
CA TRP A 180 -3.66 10.96 -27.07
C TRP A 180 -3.97 10.60 -28.51
N GLU A 181 -4.82 11.39 -29.15
CA GLU A 181 -5.33 11.16 -30.49
C GLU A 181 -5.88 9.72 -30.59
N LYS A 182 -5.37 8.88 -31.46
CA LYS A 182 -5.77 7.47 -31.63
C LYS A 182 -4.73 6.48 -31.12
N LEU A 183 -3.99 6.85 -30.07
CA LEU A 183 -2.93 6.01 -29.53
C LEU A 183 -2.93 6.00 -28.00
N SER A 184 -2.73 4.81 -27.44
CA SER A 184 -2.41 4.56 -26.04
C SER A 184 -0.98 4.00 -25.96
N ILE A 185 -0.25 4.42 -24.93
CA ILE A 185 1.08 3.91 -24.59
C ILE A 185 0.99 3.40 -23.15
N PRO A 186 0.51 2.16 -22.94
CA PRO A 186 0.40 1.57 -21.62
C PRO A 186 1.77 1.04 -21.15
N PHE A 187 1.99 1.10 -19.83
CA PHE A 187 3.12 0.45 -19.16
C PHE A 187 2.77 0.13 -17.72
N LYS A 188 3.34 -0.95 -17.22
CA LYS A 188 3.07 -1.44 -15.88
C LYS A 188 4.00 -0.80 -14.84
N VAL A 189 3.42 -0.33 -13.75
CA VAL A 189 4.11 0.08 -12.53
C VAL A 189 3.80 -0.93 -11.44
N GLU A 190 4.83 -1.52 -10.83
CA GLU A 190 4.70 -2.50 -9.77
C GLU A 190 5.45 -2.06 -8.52
N VAL A 191 4.94 -2.45 -7.36
CA VAL A 191 5.55 -2.16 -6.06
C VAL A 191 5.74 -3.44 -5.26
N ASP A 192 6.83 -3.54 -4.53
CA ASP A 192 6.96 -4.57 -3.48
C ASP A 192 6.25 -4.08 -2.22
N TYR A 193 4.92 -4.27 -2.18
CA TYR A 193 4.11 -3.78 -1.08
C TYR A 193 4.48 -4.43 0.26
N VAL A 194 5.01 -5.66 0.27
CA VAL A 194 5.45 -6.33 1.49
C VAL A 194 6.69 -5.62 2.05
N LYS A 195 7.68 -5.37 1.21
CA LYS A 195 8.88 -4.61 1.56
C LYS A 195 8.51 -3.20 2.05
N THR A 196 7.69 -2.48 1.27
CA THR A 196 7.29 -1.11 1.62
C THR A 196 6.50 -1.05 2.93
N GLN A 197 5.64 -2.05 3.21
CA GLN A 197 4.90 -2.13 4.47
C GLN A 197 5.84 -2.35 5.66
N ILE A 198 6.81 -3.28 5.55
CA ILE A 198 7.79 -3.53 6.61
C ILE A 198 8.63 -2.28 6.86
N GLU A 199 9.09 -1.60 5.82
CA GLU A 199 9.82 -0.34 5.95
C GLU A 199 8.98 0.77 6.58
N SER A 200 7.67 0.81 6.28
CA SER A 200 6.74 1.72 6.93
C SER A 200 6.63 1.41 8.42
N TYR A 201 6.44 0.16 8.81
CA TYR A 201 6.43 -0.24 10.23
C TYR A 201 7.71 0.16 10.94
N ARG A 202 8.89 -0.08 10.37
CA ARG A 202 10.18 0.34 10.96
C ARG A 202 10.22 1.85 11.24
N ARG A 203 9.64 2.68 10.37
CA ARG A 203 9.56 4.14 10.59
C ARG A 203 8.51 4.50 11.63
N GLU A 204 7.31 3.93 11.51
CA GLU A 204 6.17 4.26 12.35
C GLU A 204 6.34 3.80 13.80
N LEU A 205 6.93 2.63 14.03
CA LEU A 205 7.25 2.13 15.37
C LEU A 205 8.32 2.97 16.11
N ARG A 206 9.01 3.87 15.40
CA ARG A 206 9.94 4.87 15.98
C ARG A 206 9.29 6.24 16.18
N SER A 207 8.01 6.39 15.84
CA SER A 207 7.22 7.61 16.02
C SER A 207 6.31 7.49 17.24
N ASP A 208 5.36 8.41 17.39
CA ASP A 208 4.31 8.38 18.41
C ASP A 208 3.45 7.10 18.38
N LYS A 209 3.26 6.50 17.21
CA LYS A 209 2.53 5.22 17.06
C LYS A 209 3.22 4.07 17.80
N GLY A 210 4.54 4.08 17.87
CA GLY A 210 5.33 3.05 18.56
C GLY A 210 5.24 3.08 20.09
N PHE A 211 4.57 4.08 20.70
CA PHE A 211 4.29 4.09 22.14
C PHE A 211 3.13 3.20 22.57
N ARG A 212 2.56 2.40 21.65
CA ARG A 212 1.45 1.50 21.91
C ARG A 212 1.86 0.08 21.52
N TRP A 213 1.72 -0.87 22.45
CA TRP A 213 2.07 -2.28 22.19
C TRP A 213 1.25 -2.89 21.03
N GLU A 214 0.01 -2.40 20.81
CA GLU A 214 -0.86 -2.86 19.73
C GLU A 214 -0.23 -2.66 18.35
N ALA A 215 0.48 -1.55 18.15
CA ALA A 215 1.17 -1.28 16.88
C ALA A 215 2.29 -2.29 16.60
N TRP A 216 3.02 -2.70 17.62
CA TRP A 216 4.05 -3.74 17.51
C TRP A 216 3.43 -5.10 17.19
N VAL A 217 2.32 -5.45 17.84
CA VAL A 217 1.59 -6.70 17.56
C VAL A 217 1.01 -6.70 16.14
N GLU A 218 0.53 -5.56 15.63
CA GLU A 218 0.07 -5.42 14.25
C GLU A 218 1.20 -5.73 13.26
N ALA A 219 2.37 -5.12 13.46
CA ALA A 219 3.55 -5.36 12.61
C ALA A 219 4.01 -6.84 12.67
N VAL A 220 4.00 -7.44 13.85
CA VAL A 220 4.29 -8.87 14.05
C VAL A 220 3.30 -9.74 13.27
N ASN A 221 2.01 -9.49 13.41
CA ASN A 221 0.96 -10.26 12.75
C ASN A 221 1.05 -10.17 11.22
N PHE A 222 1.39 -9.01 10.67
CA PHE A 222 1.65 -8.87 9.23
C PHE A 222 2.78 -9.79 8.77
N CYS A 223 3.92 -9.78 9.47
CA CYS A 223 5.05 -10.65 9.15
C CYS A 223 4.69 -12.14 9.24
N VAL A 224 3.94 -12.54 10.25
CA VAL A 224 3.46 -13.92 10.44
C VAL A 224 2.53 -14.34 9.30
N GLN A 225 1.57 -13.49 8.92
CA GLN A 225 0.62 -13.78 7.85
C GLN A 225 1.31 -13.92 6.49
N ARG A 226 2.31 -13.09 6.23
CA ARG A 226 3.09 -13.10 4.97
C ARG A 226 4.27 -14.06 5.01
N ASN A 227 4.52 -14.70 6.14
CA ASN A 227 5.66 -15.60 6.36
C ASN A 227 7.01 -14.97 5.97
N THR A 228 7.22 -13.74 6.39
CA THR A 228 8.37 -12.91 6.02
C THR A 228 8.92 -12.17 7.25
N ASN A 229 10.19 -11.78 7.22
CA ASN A 229 10.85 -10.94 8.22
C ASN A 229 10.67 -11.43 9.68
N LEU A 230 10.62 -12.75 9.88
CA LEU A 230 10.21 -13.38 11.13
C LEU A 230 11.17 -13.11 12.30
N GLU A 231 12.49 -13.00 12.07
CA GLU A 231 13.45 -12.72 13.13
C GLU A 231 13.30 -11.30 13.71
N GLU A 232 13.08 -10.30 12.84
CA GLU A 232 12.78 -8.94 13.30
C GLU A 232 11.39 -8.88 13.95
N ALA A 233 10.41 -9.61 13.42
CA ALA A 233 9.08 -9.72 14.03
C ALA A 233 9.16 -10.33 15.46
N LEU A 234 10.08 -11.27 15.70
CA LEU A 234 10.30 -11.79 17.05
C LEU A 234 10.85 -10.70 17.98
N THR A 235 11.78 -9.87 17.50
CA THR A 235 12.28 -8.71 18.26
C THR A 235 11.17 -7.73 18.59
N TRP A 236 10.27 -7.46 17.64
CA TRP A 236 9.10 -6.59 17.84
C TRP A 236 8.11 -7.20 18.84
N ALA A 237 7.90 -8.51 18.79
CA ALA A 237 7.05 -9.20 19.76
C ALA A 237 7.64 -9.12 21.19
N ASP A 238 8.95 -9.27 21.35
CA ASP A 238 9.63 -9.11 22.65
C ASP A 238 9.48 -7.67 23.16
N TYR A 239 9.59 -6.68 22.27
CA TYR A 239 9.40 -5.29 22.64
C TYR A 239 7.95 -4.97 23.03
N ALA A 240 6.97 -5.56 22.33
CA ALA A 240 5.54 -5.46 22.70
C ALA A 240 5.25 -6.03 24.09
N ILE A 241 6.02 -7.05 24.55
CA ILE A 241 5.83 -7.67 25.86
C ILE A 241 6.52 -6.89 26.98
N GLY A 242 7.78 -6.46 26.78
CA GLY A 242 8.61 -5.93 27.86
C GLY A 242 9.38 -4.65 27.53
N GLY A 243 9.15 -4.03 26.38
CA GLY A 243 9.79 -2.78 25.99
C GLY A 243 9.51 -1.64 26.96
N ALA A 244 10.52 -0.82 27.26
CA ALA A 244 10.37 0.31 28.16
C ALA A 244 9.29 1.28 27.66
N PHE A 245 8.41 1.72 28.54
CA PHE A 245 7.27 2.62 28.30
C PHE A 245 6.16 2.09 27.38
N VAL A 246 6.37 0.97 26.69
CA VAL A 246 5.45 0.41 25.68
C VAL A 246 4.97 -0.96 26.09
N GLY A 247 5.87 -1.81 26.56
CA GLY A 247 5.64 -3.23 26.77
C GLY A 247 4.49 -3.50 27.71
N GLN A 248 3.59 -4.38 27.30
CA GLN A 248 2.51 -4.89 28.12
C GLN A 248 2.40 -6.39 27.95
N LYS A 249 2.69 -7.12 29.02
CA LYS A 249 2.55 -8.56 29.06
C LYS A 249 1.08 -8.94 29.19
N ASN A 250 0.49 -9.41 28.12
CA ASN A 250 -0.91 -9.84 28.04
C ASN A 250 -1.08 -11.00 27.06
N PHE A 251 -2.31 -11.50 26.89
CA PHE A 251 -2.58 -12.60 25.97
C PHE A 251 -2.18 -12.26 24.53
N SER A 252 -2.52 -11.07 24.03
CA SER A 252 -2.28 -10.66 22.65
C SER A 252 -0.80 -10.58 22.32
N THR A 253 0.03 -10.00 23.20
CA THR A 253 1.49 -9.87 22.97
C THR A 253 2.20 -11.22 23.05
N LEU A 254 1.84 -12.08 23.99
CA LEU A 254 2.42 -13.42 24.12
C LEU A 254 1.95 -14.35 23.00
N SER A 255 0.70 -14.28 22.55
CA SER A 255 0.20 -15.09 21.43
C SER A 255 0.83 -14.65 20.10
N ALA A 256 1.07 -13.35 19.90
CA ALA A 256 1.83 -12.86 18.74
C ALA A 256 3.24 -13.43 18.73
N LYS A 257 3.96 -13.40 19.86
CA LYS A 257 5.28 -14.04 20.00
C LYS A 257 5.23 -15.54 19.69
N ALA A 258 4.26 -16.25 20.25
CA ALA A 258 4.08 -17.69 19.98
C ALA A 258 3.84 -17.98 18.50
N SER A 259 3.09 -17.12 17.82
CA SER A 259 2.83 -17.24 16.37
C SER A 259 4.11 -17.10 15.54
N VAL A 260 4.97 -16.13 15.87
CA VAL A 260 6.28 -15.98 15.21
C VAL A 260 7.18 -17.20 15.48
N LEU A 261 7.27 -17.63 16.74
CA LEU A 261 8.08 -18.78 17.13
C LEU A 261 7.65 -20.07 16.42
N ASN A 262 6.34 -20.29 16.25
CA ASN A 262 5.80 -21.39 15.47
C ASN A 262 6.25 -21.30 13.99
N LYS A 263 6.20 -20.13 13.39
CA LYS A 263 6.68 -19.91 12.00
C LYS A 263 8.17 -20.14 11.86
N LEU A 264 8.96 -19.83 12.88
CA LEU A 264 10.41 -20.11 12.95
C LEU A 264 10.73 -21.57 13.28
N GLY A 265 9.73 -22.43 13.53
CA GLY A 265 9.93 -23.84 13.91
C GLY A 265 10.33 -24.04 15.39
N ARG A 266 10.33 -22.99 16.20
CA ARG A 266 10.72 -22.99 17.63
C ARG A 266 9.52 -23.40 18.52
N LYS A 267 9.00 -24.60 18.30
CA LYS A 267 7.72 -25.08 18.86
C LYS A 267 7.69 -25.09 20.38
N ALA A 268 8.73 -25.57 21.06
CA ALA A 268 8.77 -25.63 22.54
C ALA A 268 8.65 -24.23 23.17
N GLU A 269 9.29 -23.22 22.55
CA GLU A 269 9.21 -21.84 23.02
C GLU A 269 7.83 -21.22 22.75
N ALA A 270 7.22 -21.55 21.60
CA ALA A 270 5.86 -21.12 21.29
C ALA A 270 4.86 -21.68 22.28
N GLU A 271 4.97 -22.98 22.65
CA GLU A 271 4.13 -23.63 23.66
C GLU A 271 4.31 -22.99 25.04
N ALA A 272 5.55 -22.68 25.43
CA ALA A 272 5.85 -21.98 26.69
C ALA A 272 5.19 -20.59 26.73
N ALA A 273 5.29 -19.81 25.63
CA ALA A 273 4.66 -18.50 25.52
C ALA A 273 3.12 -18.61 25.58
N MET A 274 2.51 -19.58 24.92
CA MET A 274 1.05 -19.80 25.00
C MET A 274 0.61 -20.28 26.37
N LYS A 275 1.37 -21.14 27.03
CA LYS A 275 1.06 -21.58 28.41
C LYS A 275 1.04 -20.39 29.38
N GLU A 276 1.92 -19.41 29.17
CA GLU A 276 1.92 -18.17 29.95
C GLU A 276 0.76 -17.24 29.55
N ALA A 277 0.39 -17.18 28.27
CA ALA A 277 -0.66 -16.31 27.75
C ALA A 277 -2.07 -16.72 28.21
N LEU A 278 -2.39 -18.01 28.16
CA LEU A 278 -3.75 -18.52 28.38
C LEU A 278 -4.41 -18.07 29.70
N PRO A 279 -3.72 -18.04 30.86
CA PRO A 279 -4.31 -17.53 32.09
C PRO A 279 -4.70 -16.04 32.04
N MET A 280 -4.04 -15.24 31.19
CA MET A 280 -4.28 -13.80 31.04
C MET A 280 -5.43 -13.50 30.10
N ALA A 281 -5.83 -14.45 29.26
CA ALA A 281 -6.84 -14.26 28.23
C ALA A 281 -8.23 -14.00 28.82
N ASN A 282 -8.96 -13.08 28.20
CA ASN A 282 -10.37 -12.84 28.45
C ASN A 282 -11.27 -13.89 27.75
N MET A 283 -12.58 -13.80 27.96
CA MET A 283 -13.55 -14.75 27.42
C MET A 283 -13.52 -14.81 25.90
N GLN A 284 -13.43 -13.66 25.23
CA GLN A 284 -13.43 -13.57 23.76
C GLN A 284 -12.13 -14.10 23.15
N GLU A 285 -10.99 -13.79 23.78
CA GLU A 285 -9.68 -14.26 23.34
C GLU A 285 -9.57 -15.78 23.42
N LEU A 286 -10.00 -16.38 24.54
CA LEU A 286 -10.05 -17.84 24.68
C LEU A 286 -10.99 -18.49 23.65
N HIS A 287 -12.16 -17.88 23.42
CA HIS A 287 -13.09 -18.39 22.40
C HIS A 287 -12.46 -18.36 21.00
N ASN A 288 -11.86 -17.24 20.62
CA ASN A 288 -11.24 -17.07 19.31
C ASN A 288 -10.05 -18.02 19.12
N TYR A 289 -9.21 -18.17 20.14
CA TYR A 289 -8.08 -19.07 20.09
C TYR A 289 -8.52 -20.55 19.99
N GLY A 290 -9.51 -20.96 20.76
CA GLY A 290 -10.08 -22.30 20.62
C GLY A 290 -10.64 -22.57 19.22
N ARG A 291 -11.29 -21.58 18.59
CA ARG A 291 -11.76 -21.67 17.19
C ARG A 291 -10.61 -21.73 16.19
N GLN A 292 -9.52 -21.03 16.46
CA GLN A 292 -8.31 -21.11 15.62
C GLN A 292 -7.74 -22.54 15.67
N LEU A 293 -7.58 -23.11 16.85
CA LEU A 293 -7.10 -24.49 17.04
C LEU A 293 -7.98 -25.52 16.30
N LEU A 294 -9.30 -25.31 16.26
CA LEU A 294 -10.19 -26.16 15.45
C LEU A 294 -9.90 -26.07 13.96
N ARG A 295 -9.68 -24.86 13.44
CA ARG A 295 -9.28 -24.67 12.01
C ARG A 295 -7.93 -25.33 11.70
N GLU A 296 -7.02 -25.36 12.67
CA GLU A 296 -5.72 -26.03 12.59
C GLU A 296 -5.81 -27.54 12.83
N LYS A 297 -7.03 -28.09 12.99
CA LYS A 297 -7.29 -29.51 13.29
C LYS A 297 -6.68 -30.01 14.61
N ARG A 298 -6.49 -29.14 15.56
CA ARG A 298 -5.96 -29.40 16.92
C ARG A 298 -7.13 -29.49 17.92
N ALA A 299 -8.01 -30.44 17.67
CA ALA A 299 -9.30 -30.59 18.37
C ALA A 299 -9.16 -30.78 19.90
N ALA A 300 -8.19 -31.60 20.33
CA ALA A 300 -7.98 -31.86 21.77
C ALA A 300 -7.55 -30.57 22.51
N GLU A 301 -6.63 -29.81 21.95
CA GLU A 301 -6.16 -28.55 22.54
C GLU A 301 -7.27 -27.49 22.53
N ALA A 302 -8.05 -27.42 21.45
CA ALA A 302 -9.21 -26.54 21.40
C ALA A 302 -10.22 -26.81 22.52
N LEU A 303 -10.48 -28.06 22.80
CA LEU A 303 -11.39 -28.47 23.90
C LEU A 303 -10.86 -28.00 25.25
N GLU A 304 -9.56 -28.16 25.53
CA GLU A 304 -8.96 -27.69 26.79
C GLU A 304 -9.06 -26.17 26.94
N VAL A 305 -8.83 -25.41 25.84
CA VAL A 305 -9.02 -23.95 25.85
C VAL A 305 -10.48 -23.56 26.10
N PHE A 306 -11.44 -24.26 25.50
CA PHE A 306 -12.86 -24.01 25.76
C PHE A 306 -13.28 -24.39 27.19
N LYS A 307 -12.71 -25.46 27.77
CA LYS A 307 -12.91 -25.80 29.19
C LYS A 307 -12.35 -24.71 30.09
N LEU A 308 -11.14 -24.21 29.83
CA LEU A 308 -10.56 -23.08 30.57
C LEU A 308 -11.48 -21.86 30.50
N ASN A 309 -11.99 -21.54 29.30
CA ASN A 309 -12.93 -20.43 29.14
C ASN A 309 -14.20 -20.62 29.96
N ALA A 310 -14.78 -21.80 29.92
CA ALA A 310 -16.00 -22.11 30.72
C ALA A 310 -15.73 -22.13 32.22
N GLN A 311 -14.55 -22.49 32.66
CA GLN A 311 -14.14 -22.41 34.06
C GLN A 311 -14.06 -20.95 34.55
N LYS A 312 -13.46 -20.07 33.73
CA LYS A 312 -13.35 -18.63 34.05
C LYS A 312 -14.68 -17.89 33.91
N ASN A 313 -15.53 -18.32 32.97
CA ASN A 313 -16.79 -17.67 32.59
C ASN A 313 -17.92 -18.73 32.55
N PRO A 314 -18.40 -19.22 33.69
CA PRO A 314 -19.33 -20.34 33.73
C PRO A 314 -20.70 -19.97 33.16
N ASN A 315 -21.27 -20.91 32.41
CA ASN A 315 -22.65 -20.86 31.92
C ASN A 315 -23.01 -19.59 31.11
N VAL A 316 -22.12 -19.13 30.27
CA VAL A 316 -22.36 -18.02 29.34
C VAL A 316 -22.57 -18.59 27.93
N PHE A 317 -23.41 -17.94 27.11
CA PHE A 317 -23.69 -18.38 25.72
C PHE A 317 -22.42 -18.72 24.95
N MET A 318 -21.44 -17.80 24.95
CA MET A 318 -20.17 -17.97 24.22
C MET A 318 -19.37 -19.20 24.69
N THR A 319 -19.30 -19.45 25.99
CA THR A 319 -18.56 -20.59 26.54
C THR A 319 -19.28 -21.90 26.27
N ASN A 320 -20.62 -21.93 26.31
CA ASN A 320 -21.40 -23.07 25.89
C ASN A 320 -21.22 -23.39 24.41
N MET A 321 -21.20 -22.37 23.53
CA MET A 321 -20.89 -22.53 22.10
C MET A 321 -19.47 -23.06 21.87
N GLY A 322 -18.49 -22.60 22.65
CA GLY A 322 -17.12 -23.10 22.59
C GLY A 322 -17.03 -24.58 22.98
N LEU A 323 -17.61 -24.95 24.12
CA LEU A 323 -17.64 -26.34 24.57
C LEU A 323 -18.38 -27.26 23.59
N MET A 324 -19.53 -26.83 23.07
CA MET A 324 -20.24 -27.57 22.01
C MET A 324 -19.32 -27.89 20.84
N ARG A 325 -18.60 -26.89 20.32
CA ARG A 325 -17.67 -27.07 19.20
C ARG A 325 -16.49 -27.97 19.57
N GLY A 326 -15.88 -27.74 20.73
CA GLY A 326 -14.74 -28.52 21.20
C GLY A 326 -15.08 -30.00 21.39
N TYR A 327 -16.21 -30.32 22.03
CA TYR A 327 -16.67 -31.70 22.19
C TYR A 327 -17.04 -32.34 20.86
N SER A 328 -17.72 -31.60 19.96
CA SER A 328 -18.07 -32.08 18.61
C SER A 328 -16.84 -32.50 17.82
N ALA A 329 -15.80 -31.66 17.78
CA ALA A 329 -14.55 -31.93 17.07
C ALA A 329 -13.77 -33.14 17.63
N ASN A 330 -14.01 -33.48 18.89
CA ASN A 330 -13.43 -34.68 19.54
C ASN A 330 -14.34 -35.90 19.51
N GLY A 331 -15.49 -35.85 18.82
CA GLY A 331 -16.41 -36.95 18.67
C GLY A 331 -17.30 -37.25 19.89
N ASP A 332 -17.24 -36.39 20.94
CA ASP A 332 -18.10 -36.49 22.11
C ASP A 332 -19.43 -35.74 21.87
N PHE A 333 -20.28 -36.33 21.04
CA PHE A 333 -21.56 -35.72 20.66
C PHE A 333 -22.55 -35.64 21.83
N THR A 334 -22.40 -36.45 22.86
CA THR A 334 -23.24 -36.40 24.06
C THR A 334 -23.00 -35.07 24.82
N ASN A 335 -21.75 -34.74 25.10
CA ASN A 335 -21.41 -33.50 25.73
C ASN A 335 -21.64 -32.29 24.80
N ALA A 336 -21.36 -32.43 23.49
CA ALA A 336 -21.67 -31.39 22.52
C ALA A 336 -23.18 -31.01 22.55
N LEU A 337 -24.08 -31.99 22.55
CA LEU A 337 -25.53 -31.78 22.65
C LEU A 337 -25.95 -31.13 23.96
N LYS A 338 -25.34 -31.51 25.10
CA LYS A 338 -25.56 -30.87 26.39
C LYS A 338 -25.32 -29.37 26.30
N TYR A 339 -24.19 -28.97 25.78
CA TYR A 339 -23.81 -27.54 25.68
C TYR A 339 -24.55 -26.81 24.55
N ALA A 340 -24.95 -27.49 23.47
CA ALA A 340 -25.85 -26.93 22.46
C ALA A 340 -27.21 -26.52 23.07
N LYS A 341 -27.81 -27.39 23.89
CA LYS A 341 -29.07 -27.10 24.60
C LYS A 341 -28.91 -25.96 25.58
N ALA A 342 -27.78 -25.90 26.32
CA ALA A 342 -27.51 -24.81 27.22
C ALA A 342 -27.39 -23.47 26.49
N ALA A 343 -26.68 -23.44 25.33
CA ALA A 343 -26.60 -22.27 24.49
C ALA A 343 -27.96 -21.85 23.90
N GLN A 344 -28.80 -22.83 23.52
CA GLN A 344 -30.14 -22.59 22.98
C GLN A 344 -31.06 -21.83 23.95
N LEU A 345 -30.90 -22.07 25.22
CA LEU A 345 -31.66 -21.34 26.27
C LEU A 345 -31.20 -19.90 26.48
N GLN A 346 -30.03 -19.53 25.95
CA GLN A 346 -29.37 -18.24 26.18
C GLN A 346 -29.32 -17.37 24.94
N VAL A 347 -29.61 -17.94 23.75
CA VAL A 347 -29.52 -17.23 22.48
C VAL A 347 -30.60 -16.14 22.38
N THR A 348 -30.16 -14.93 22.00
CA THR A 348 -31.06 -13.79 21.86
C THR A 348 -31.21 -13.32 20.41
N ASP A 349 -30.23 -13.57 19.60
CA ASP A 349 -30.21 -13.13 18.21
C ASP A 349 -30.57 -14.27 17.22
N LYS A 350 -31.14 -13.87 16.08
CA LYS A 350 -31.64 -14.80 15.07
C LYS A 350 -30.52 -15.65 14.43
N ALA A 351 -29.38 -15.06 14.14
CA ALA A 351 -28.30 -15.75 13.43
C ALA A 351 -27.74 -16.94 14.23
N ASN A 352 -27.50 -16.72 15.54
CA ASN A 352 -27.06 -17.79 16.43
C ASN A 352 -28.15 -18.82 16.71
N LYS A 353 -29.43 -18.39 16.74
CA LYS A 353 -30.56 -19.29 16.84
C LYS A 353 -30.64 -20.24 15.64
N ASP A 354 -30.62 -19.70 14.44
CA ASP A 354 -30.63 -20.48 13.17
C ASP A 354 -29.43 -21.44 13.10
N ALA A 355 -28.25 -21.00 13.54
CA ALA A 355 -27.06 -21.84 13.62
C ALA A 355 -27.24 -23.04 14.58
N LEU A 356 -27.78 -22.80 15.78
CA LEU A 356 -28.05 -23.87 16.74
C LEU A 356 -29.11 -24.86 16.25
N GLU A 357 -30.17 -24.35 15.59
CA GLU A 357 -31.20 -25.18 14.95
C GLU A 357 -30.58 -26.10 13.87
N SER A 358 -29.55 -25.65 13.17
CA SER A 358 -28.76 -26.44 12.22
C SER A 358 -27.81 -27.44 12.89
N PHE A 359 -27.14 -27.05 13.97
CA PHE A 359 -26.11 -27.86 14.61
C PHE A 359 -26.70 -29.02 15.43
N ILE A 360 -27.83 -28.81 16.14
CA ILE A 360 -28.41 -29.82 17.01
C ILE A 360 -28.76 -31.13 16.27
N PRO A 361 -29.42 -31.12 15.08
CA PRO A 361 -29.66 -32.36 14.32
C PRO A 361 -28.36 -33.01 13.84
N MET A 362 -27.33 -32.25 13.49
CA MET A 362 -26.03 -32.80 13.10
C MET A 362 -25.38 -33.55 14.26
N LEU A 363 -25.38 -32.96 15.45
CA LEU A 363 -24.84 -33.57 16.66
C LEU A 363 -25.64 -34.85 17.05
N GLN A 364 -26.97 -34.84 16.90
CA GLN A 364 -27.82 -36.01 17.11
C GLN A 364 -27.49 -37.13 16.15
N ALA A 365 -27.11 -36.84 14.94
CA ALA A 365 -26.68 -37.80 13.92
C ALA A 365 -25.19 -38.21 14.04
N GLY A 366 -24.48 -37.79 15.11
CA GLY A 366 -23.06 -38.10 15.31
C GLY A 366 -22.13 -37.44 14.31
N LYS A 367 -22.48 -36.25 13.82
CA LYS A 367 -21.68 -35.50 12.86
C LYS A 367 -20.99 -34.27 13.50
N ASP A 368 -19.73 -34.04 13.15
CA ASP A 368 -19.00 -32.87 13.57
C ASP A 368 -19.54 -31.58 12.92
N ILE A 369 -19.80 -30.55 13.73
CA ILE A 369 -20.33 -29.26 13.30
C ILE A 369 -19.25 -28.25 12.87
N ASN A 370 -17.98 -28.66 12.89
CA ASN A 370 -16.85 -27.78 12.55
C ASN A 370 -16.32 -28.03 11.13
N GLN A 371 -16.95 -28.91 10.37
CA GLN A 371 -16.58 -29.27 8.99
C GLN A 371 -17.16 -28.31 7.99
#